data_197a8ea926f4e54590f05abd79d9f911
#
_entry.id   197a8ea926f4e54590f05abd79d9f911
#
_cell.length_a   1.000
_cell.length_b   1.000
_cell.length_c   1.000
_cell.angle_alpha   90.00
_cell.angle_beta   90.00
_cell.angle_gamma   90.00
#
_symmetry.space_group_name_H-M   'P 1'
#
loop_
_entity.id
_entity.type
_entity.pdbx_description
1 polymer ?
#
loop_
_entity_poly.entity_id
_entity_poly.type
_entity_poly.pdbx_seq_one_letter_code
_entity_poly.pdbx_strand_id
1 'polypeptide(L)'
;DANGNVLAESKPVTAGDESLLVIDPRNAYLMDSMLRDVTLYGTAARASGTLKRRDLAGKTGTTNEHVDAWFCGYQRTVVGCSWIGFDQPKNLGKGETGGSAALPAWIGYMATALKDVPESVMPQPDGLVAMEITGSGKGPRKEFFYQENVPPADVESEPPPQDEESNPVD
;
A
#
# COMPACT_ATOMS: atom_id res chain seq x y z
N ASP A 1 12.84 4.85 -34.11
CA ASP A 1 12.81 3.78 -35.10
C ASP A 1 14.17 3.11 -35.24
N ALA A 2 14.29 2.10 -36.10
CA ALA A 2 15.53 1.38 -36.34
C ALA A 2 16.68 2.26 -36.90
N ASN A 3 16.38 3.47 -37.36
CA ASN A 3 17.37 4.42 -37.93
C ASN A 3 17.78 5.47 -36.87
N GLY A 4 17.33 5.35 -35.64
CA GLY A 4 17.63 6.29 -34.55
C GLY A 4 16.74 7.55 -34.53
N ASN A 5 15.69 7.63 -35.37
CA ASN A 5 14.79 8.76 -35.33
C ASN A 5 13.83 8.62 -34.15
N VAL A 6 13.68 9.69 -33.37
CA VAL A 6 12.69 9.75 -32.27
C VAL A 6 11.30 9.89 -32.91
N LEU A 7 10.44 8.88 -32.69
CA LEU A 7 9.06 8.86 -33.17
C LEU A 7 8.10 9.50 -32.16
N ALA A 8 8.38 9.40 -30.90
CA ALA A 8 7.65 10.05 -29.82
C ALA A 8 8.58 10.25 -28.62
N GLU A 9 8.45 11.36 -27.96
CA GLU A 9 9.17 11.66 -26.73
C GLU A 9 8.18 12.13 -25.67
N SER A 10 8.23 11.51 -24.49
CA SER A 10 7.48 11.97 -23.32
C SER A 10 8.36 12.91 -22.52
N LYS A 11 7.89 14.14 -22.30
CA LYS A 11 8.59 15.04 -21.38
C LYS A 11 8.43 14.54 -19.95
N PRO A 12 9.51 14.52 -19.14
CA PRO A 12 9.38 14.21 -17.71
C PRO A 12 8.38 15.17 -17.06
N VAL A 13 7.52 14.61 -16.21
CA VAL A 13 6.61 15.41 -15.40
C VAL A 13 7.42 16.22 -14.39
N THR A 14 7.19 17.51 -14.34
CA THR A 14 7.82 18.38 -13.33
C THR A 14 7.06 18.27 -12.03
N ALA A 15 7.77 18.09 -10.92
CA ALA A 15 7.15 18.08 -9.61
C ALA A 15 6.39 19.40 -9.36
N GLY A 16 5.12 19.31 -8.96
CA GLY A 16 4.25 20.47 -8.75
C GLY A 16 3.46 20.93 -9.99
N ASP A 17 3.55 20.23 -11.12
CA ASP A 17 2.70 20.52 -12.28
C ASP A 17 1.27 20.06 -12.03
N GLU A 18 0.40 21.00 -11.64
CA GLU A 18 -1.01 20.73 -11.34
C GLU A 18 -1.83 20.36 -12.57
N SER A 19 -1.35 20.63 -13.80
CA SER A 19 -2.06 20.29 -15.04
C SER A 19 -2.24 18.78 -15.23
N LEU A 20 -1.47 17.98 -14.51
CA LEU A 20 -1.49 16.52 -14.56
C LEU A 20 -2.23 15.87 -13.38
N LEU A 21 -2.80 16.66 -12.47
CA LEU A 21 -3.60 16.15 -11.38
C LEU A 21 -4.88 15.50 -11.91
N VAL A 22 -5.07 14.22 -11.62
CA VAL A 22 -6.25 13.43 -12.01
C VAL A 22 -7.19 13.15 -10.84
N ILE A 23 -6.71 13.33 -9.60
CA ILE A 23 -7.48 13.17 -8.36
C ILE A 23 -7.14 14.32 -7.40
N ASP A 24 -8.05 14.61 -6.49
CA ASP A 24 -7.84 15.57 -5.40
C ASP A 24 -6.59 15.17 -4.58
N PRO A 25 -5.65 16.10 -4.29
CA PRO A 25 -4.47 15.82 -3.47
C PRO A 25 -4.79 15.23 -2.10
N ARG A 26 -5.93 15.58 -1.51
CA ARG A 26 -6.39 15.00 -0.23
C ARG A 26 -6.74 13.53 -0.38
N ASN A 27 -7.39 13.15 -1.50
CA ASN A 27 -7.69 11.75 -1.80
C ASN A 27 -6.39 10.94 -1.99
N ALA A 28 -5.42 11.48 -2.75
CA ALA A 28 -4.12 10.85 -2.93
C ALA A 28 -3.39 10.63 -1.59
N TYR A 29 -3.45 11.63 -0.69
CA TYR A 29 -2.86 11.52 0.65
C TYR A 29 -3.52 10.45 1.52
N LEU A 30 -4.87 10.38 1.51
CA LEU A 30 -5.61 9.35 2.24
C LEU A 30 -5.25 7.95 1.76
N MET A 31 -5.16 7.74 0.43
CA MET A 31 -4.72 6.46 -0.14
C MET A 31 -3.29 6.12 0.24
N ASP A 32 -2.36 7.08 0.17
CA ASP A 32 -0.98 6.88 0.61
C ASP A 32 -0.91 6.48 2.09
N SER A 33 -1.68 7.15 2.95
CA SER A 33 -1.77 6.82 4.38
C SER A 33 -2.25 5.39 4.60
N MET A 34 -3.33 4.98 3.95
CA MET A 34 -3.85 3.61 4.03
C MET A 34 -2.87 2.57 3.51
N LEU A 35 -2.16 2.86 2.42
CA LEU A 35 -1.14 1.95 1.86
C LEU A 35 0.11 1.87 2.75
N ARG A 36 0.45 2.93 3.48
CA ARG A 36 1.50 2.89 4.52
C ARG A 36 1.07 2.03 5.71
N ASP A 37 -0.18 2.08 6.11
CA ASP A 37 -0.69 1.22 7.19
C ASP A 37 -0.58 -0.26 6.87
N VAL A 38 -0.72 -0.65 5.60
CA VAL A 38 -0.47 -2.05 5.17
C VAL A 38 0.96 -2.48 5.51
N THR A 39 1.94 -1.61 5.38
CA THR A 39 3.35 -1.92 5.67
C THR A 39 3.73 -1.69 7.14
N LEU A 40 2.98 -0.90 7.88
CA LEU A 40 3.24 -0.62 9.29
C LEU A 40 2.54 -1.64 10.20
N TYR A 41 1.29 -1.97 9.91
CA TYR A 41 0.40 -2.72 10.81
C TYR A 41 -0.35 -3.87 10.13
N GLY A 42 -0.37 -3.90 8.79
CA GLY A 42 -1.16 -4.81 7.99
C GLY A 42 -0.37 -6.02 7.47
N THR A 43 -0.84 -6.57 6.35
CA THR A 43 -0.32 -7.80 5.73
C THR A 43 1.13 -7.73 5.28
N ALA A 44 1.70 -6.53 5.17
CA ALA A 44 3.09 -6.30 4.80
C ALA A 44 3.94 -5.67 5.93
N ALA A 45 3.53 -5.76 7.20
CA ALA A 45 4.25 -5.19 8.34
C ALA A 45 5.71 -5.67 8.46
N ARG A 46 6.02 -6.85 7.91
CA ARG A 46 7.38 -7.35 7.78
C ARG A 46 8.31 -6.40 7.00
N ALA A 47 7.78 -5.64 6.02
CA ALA A 47 8.59 -4.70 5.22
C ALA A 47 9.17 -3.59 6.11
N SER A 48 8.32 -2.86 6.83
CA SER A 48 8.75 -1.78 7.74
C SER A 48 9.63 -2.32 8.87
N GLY A 49 9.29 -3.49 9.43
CA GLY A 49 10.08 -4.14 10.47
C GLY A 49 11.49 -4.54 10.01
N THR A 50 11.63 -5.03 8.78
CA THR A 50 12.92 -5.47 8.23
C THR A 50 13.77 -4.29 7.77
N LEU A 51 13.19 -3.36 7.01
CA LEU A 51 13.90 -2.21 6.45
C LEU A 51 14.10 -1.07 7.46
N LYS A 52 13.45 -1.16 8.62
CA LYS A 52 13.46 -0.11 9.67
C LYS A 52 13.01 1.26 9.13
N ARG A 53 11.99 1.26 8.27
CA ARG A 53 11.44 2.45 7.60
C ARG A 53 9.93 2.55 7.82
N ARG A 54 9.44 3.78 7.90
CA ARG A 54 8.01 4.09 8.09
C ARG A 54 7.38 4.81 6.90
N ASP A 55 8.15 5.04 5.85
CA ASP A 55 7.76 5.73 4.61
C ASP A 55 7.51 4.78 3.43
N LEU A 56 7.30 3.50 3.73
CA LEU A 56 6.95 2.49 2.75
C LEU A 56 5.44 2.37 2.63
N ALA A 57 4.96 2.28 1.40
CA ALA A 57 3.54 2.05 1.10
C ALA A 57 3.40 0.88 0.13
N GLY A 58 2.29 0.15 0.17
CA GLY A 58 2.10 -0.95 -0.76
C GLY A 58 0.91 -1.85 -0.42
N LYS A 59 0.69 -2.84 -1.30
CA LYS A 59 -0.40 -3.79 -1.17
C LYS A 59 -0.01 -5.18 -1.65
N THR A 60 -0.40 -6.18 -0.88
CA THR A 60 -0.33 -7.60 -1.27
C THR A 60 -1.46 -7.94 -2.25
N GLY A 61 -1.20 -8.81 -3.19
CA GLY A 61 -2.18 -9.46 -4.04
C GLY A 61 -1.99 -10.97 -4.00
N THR A 62 -3.08 -11.70 -3.95
CA THR A 62 -3.09 -13.17 -4.02
C THR A 62 -4.32 -13.57 -4.81
N THR A 63 -4.13 -14.36 -5.88
CA THR A 63 -5.25 -14.90 -6.65
C THR A 63 -5.91 -16.04 -5.89
N ASN A 64 -7.14 -16.38 -6.29
CA ASN A 64 -7.81 -17.56 -5.79
C ASN A 64 -6.92 -18.79 -6.02
N GLU A 65 -7.00 -19.76 -5.10
CA GLU A 65 -6.21 -21.00 -5.14
C GLU A 65 -4.67 -20.77 -5.10
N HIS A 66 -4.18 -19.58 -4.70
CA HIS A 66 -2.76 -19.27 -4.61
C HIS A 66 -1.97 -19.55 -5.92
N VAL A 67 -2.51 -19.16 -7.06
CA VAL A 67 -1.86 -19.33 -8.36
C VAL A 67 -0.81 -18.26 -8.59
N ASP A 68 -1.12 -17.01 -8.18
CA ASP A 68 -0.22 -15.87 -8.28
C ASP A 68 -0.12 -15.15 -6.94
N ALA A 69 1.08 -14.78 -6.60
CA ALA A 69 1.39 -13.96 -5.45
C ALA A 69 2.05 -12.65 -5.90
N TRP A 70 1.50 -11.52 -5.47
CA TRP A 70 1.97 -10.18 -5.81
C TRP A 70 2.25 -9.36 -4.58
N PHE A 71 3.24 -8.53 -4.66
CA PHE A 71 3.39 -7.36 -3.82
C PHE A 71 3.86 -6.18 -4.65
N CYS A 72 3.06 -5.12 -4.69
CA CYS A 72 3.44 -3.83 -5.26
C CYS A 72 3.54 -2.79 -4.16
N GLY A 73 4.64 -2.06 -4.14
CA GLY A 73 4.86 -1.05 -3.14
C GLY A 73 5.87 0.00 -3.59
N TYR A 74 5.94 1.07 -2.84
CA TYR A 74 6.78 2.21 -3.17
C TYR A 74 7.31 2.94 -1.93
N GLN A 75 8.30 3.73 -2.16
CA GLN A 75 8.74 4.89 -1.42
C GLN A 75 8.77 6.06 -2.41
N ARG A 76 8.74 7.30 -1.97
CA ARG A 76 8.60 8.48 -2.85
C ARG A 76 9.54 8.52 -4.06
N THR A 77 10.66 7.84 -4.03
CA THR A 77 11.67 7.84 -5.11
C THR A 77 11.69 6.56 -5.93
N VAL A 78 11.10 5.48 -5.42
CA VAL A 78 11.18 4.15 -6.03
C VAL A 78 9.84 3.45 -5.91
N VAL A 79 9.37 2.88 -7.01
CA VAL A 79 8.24 1.95 -7.06
C VAL A 79 8.73 0.60 -7.56
N GLY A 80 8.21 -0.48 -7.00
CA GLY A 80 8.53 -1.83 -7.42
C GLY A 80 7.36 -2.79 -7.21
N CYS A 81 7.25 -3.77 -8.10
CA CYS A 81 6.31 -4.88 -7.95
C CYS A 81 7.10 -6.19 -8.02
N SER A 82 6.77 -7.11 -7.13
CA SER A 82 7.23 -8.50 -7.17
C SER A 82 6.07 -9.41 -7.50
N TRP A 83 6.32 -10.35 -8.38
CA TRP A 83 5.40 -11.41 -8.75
C TRP A 83 6.06 -12.76 -8.62
N ILE A 84 5.33 -13.71 -8.07
CA ILE A 84 5.70 -15.13 -8.01
C ILE A 84 4.54 -15.92 -8.62
N GLY A 85 4.86 -16.70 -9.62
CA GLY A 85 3.90 -17.51 -10.38
C GLY A 85 4.59 -18.49 -11.28
N PHE A 86 3.85 -19.32 -11.97
CA PHE A 86 4.34 -20.22 -13.00
C PHE A 86 3.83 -19.79 -14.38
N ASP A 87 4.65 -19.95 -15.42
CA ASP A 87 4.26 -19.68 -16.82
C ASP A 87 3.01 -20.47 -17.23
N GLN A 88 2.89 -21.70 -16.77
CA GLN A 88 1.65 -22.49 -16.82
C GLN A 88 0.96 -22.37 -15.46
N PRO A 89 -0.18 -21.67 -15.35
CA PRO A 89 -0.82 -21.39 -14.08
C PRO A 89 -1.09 -22.67 -13.27
N LYS A 90 -0.55 -22.72 -12.06
CA LYS A 90 -0.77 -23.77 -11.08
C LYS A 90 -0.60 -23.25 -9.68
N ASN A 91 -1.20 -23.91 -8.70
CA ASN A 91 -1.10 -23.55 -7.30
C ASN A 91 0.36 -23.51 -6.82
N LEU A 92 0.76 -22.42 -6.14
CA LEU A 92 2.09 -22.20 -5.60
C LEU A 92 2.37 -23.01 -4.34
N GLY A 93 1.33 -23.45 -3.66
CA GLY A 93 1.40 -24.19 -2.40
C GLY A 93 0.53 -23.58 -1.31
N LYS A 94 0.26 -24.35 -0.28
CA LYS A 94 -0.57 -23.91 0.85
C LYS A 94 0.13 -22.77 1.60
N GLY A 95 -0.54 -21.62 1.71
CA GLY A 95 -0.02 -20.46 2.43
C GLY A 95 0.92 -19.57 1.60
N GLU A 96 1.15 -19.87 0.32
CA GLU A 96 1.92 -19.00 -0.58
C GLU A 96 1.05 -17.85 -1.05
N THR A 97 1.25 -16.70 -0.43
CA THR A 97 0.49 -15.46 -0.64
C THR A 97 1.41 -14.32 -1.07
N GLY A 98 0.84 -13.18 -1.43
CA GLY A 98 1.62 -11.98 -1.69
C GLY A 98 2.52 -11.60 -0.51
N GLY A 99 2.05 -11.79 0.74
CA GLY A 99 2.82 -11.49 1.94
C GLY A 99 3.92 -12.50 2.27
N SER A 100 3.71 -13.79 1.97
CA SER A 100 4.69 -14.84 2.24
C SER A 100 5.69 -15.04 1.10
N ALA A 101 5.23 -15.06 -0.16
CA ALA A 101 6.04 -15.38 -1.33
C ALA A 101 6.63 -14.13 -2.02
N ALA A 102 5.80 -13.13 -2.36
CA ALA A 102 6.27 -11.99 -3.16
C ALA A 102 6.94 -10.88 -2.33
N LEU A 103 6.41 -10.58 -1.14
CA LEU A 103 6.93 -9.51 -0.27
C LEU A 103 8.42 -9.66 0.07
N PRO A 104 8.98 -10.87 0.36
CA PRO A 104 10.41 -11.02 0.64
C PRO A 104 11.32 -10.57 -0.50
N ALA A 105 10.95 -10.86 -1.75
CA ALA A 105 11.70 -10.43 -2.93
C ALA A 105 11.67 -8.90 -3.06
N TRP A 106 10.52 -8.27 -2.84
CA TRP A 106 10.38 -6.82 -2.83
C TRP A 106 11.22 -6.17 -1.71
N ILE A 107 11.22 -6.74 -0.51
CA ILE A 107 12.05 -6.25 0.62
C ILE A 107 13.55 -6.30 0.23
N GLY A 108 14.00 -7.39 -0.37
CA GLY A 108 15.40 -7.53 -0.81
C GLY A 108 15.78 -6.47 -1.85
N TYR A 109 14.92 -6.21 -2.81
CA TYR A 109 15.11 -5.15 -3.79
C TYR A 109 15.17 -3.76 -3.14
N MET A 110 14.18 -3.42 -2.30
CA MET A 110 14.10 -2.11 -1.66
C MET A 110 15.22 -1.87 -0.65
N ALA A 111 15.75 -2.92 -0.02
CA ALA A 111 16.93 -2.80 0.85
C ALA A 111 18.15 -2.22 0.10
N THR A 112 18.30 -2.58 -1.17
CA THR A 112 19.37 -2.06 -2.03
C THR A 112 19.00 -0.70 -2.61
N ALA A 113 17.81 -0.58 -3.16
CA ALA A 113 17.35 0.64 -3.84
C ALA A 113 17.22 1.85 -2.91
N LEU A 114 16.92 1.64 -1.64
CA LEU A 114 16.75 2.70 -0.64
C LEU A 114 18.00 2.86 0.27
N LYS A 115 19.11 2.20 -0.08
CA LYS A 115 20.36 2.41 0.63
C LYS A 115 20.75 3.89 0.53
N ASP A 116 21.03 4.50 1.67
CA ASP A 116 21.41 5.90 1.79
C ASP A 116 20.32 6.93 1.33
N VAL A 117 19.10 6.45 1.02
CA VAL A 117 17.96 7.32 0.73
C VAL A 117 17.25 7.69 2.04
N PRO A 118 17.13 8.99 2.40
CA PRO A 118 16.44 9.41 3.60
C PRO A 118 14.96 9.07 3.57
N GLU A 119 14.36 8.84 4.74
CA GLU A 119 12.91 8.69 4.84
C GLU A 119 12.19 9.95 4.38
N SER A 120 11.12 9.79 3.63
CA SER A 120 10.31 10.88 3.12
C SER A 120 8.85 10.44 2.90
N VAL A 121 7.94 11.06 3.64
CA VAL A 121 6.49 10.86 3.47
C VAL A 121 5.87 12.00 2.68
N MET A 122 4.71 11.76 2.10
CA MET A 122 3.91 12.80 1.44
C MET A 122 3.51 13.87 2.47
N PRO A 123 3.70 15.18 2.19
CA PRO A 123 3.20 16.22 3.07
C PRO A 123 1.66 16.20 3.09
N GLN A 124 1.09 16.41 4.27
CA GLN A 124 -0.35 16.50 4.40
C GLN A 124 -0.85 17.77 3.69
N PRO A 125 -1.79 17.63 2.73
CA PRO A 125 -2.41 18.80 2.10
C PRO A 125 -3.40 19.49 3.03
N ASP A 126 -3.74 20.73 2.73
CA ASP A 126 -4.79 21.48 3.41
C ASP A 126 -6.16 20.80 3.26
N GLY A 127 -7.07 21.02 4.21
CA GLY A 127 -8.42 20.45 4.20
C GLY A 127 -8.52 19.00 4.70
N LEU A 128 -7.45 18.47 5.32
CA LEU A 128 -7.48 17.22 6.07
C LEU A 128 -7.25 17.47 7.57
N VAL A 129 -8.01 16.77 8.39
CA VAL A 129 -7.89 16.74 9.84
C VAL A 129 -7.37 15.38 10.28
N ALA A 130 -6.39 15.37 11.15
CA ALA A 130 -5.89 14.15 11.76
C ALA A 130 -6.57 13.94 13.12
N MET A 131 -7.08 12.73 13.34
CA MET A 131 -7.68 12.31 14.60
C MET A 131 -7.01 11.04 15.11
N GLU A 132 -6.95 10.90 16.42
CA GLU A 132 -6.50 9.67 17.06
C GLU A 132 -7.71 8.78 17.31
N ILE A 133 -7.73 7.61 16.63
CA ILE A 133 -8.82 6.63 16.76
C ILE A 133 -8.36 5.49 17.66
N THR A 134 -9.15 5.25 18.71
CA THR A 134 -8.98 4.12 19.63
C THR A 134 -10.08 3.10 19.36
N GLY A 135 -9.80 1.80 19.37
CA GLY A 135 -10.86 0.78 19.25
C GLY A 135 -10.53 -0.44 18.39
N SER A 136 -9.44 -0.47 17.64
CA SER A 136 -9.09 -1.62 16.79
C SER A 136 -8.26 -2.71 17.49
N GLY A 137 -8.13 -2.68 18.82
CA GLY A 137 -7.34 -3.66 19.58
C GLY A 137 -5.81 -3.55 19.41
N LYS A 138 -5.33 -2.62 18.60
CA LYS A 138 -3.90 -2.41 18.30
C LYS A 138 -3.34 -1.09 18.84
N GLY A 139 -4.03 -0.47 19.79
CA GLY A 139 -3.69 0.84 20.34
C GLY A 139 -4.16 2.01 19.48
N PRO A 140 -3.97 3.25 19.96
CA PRO A 140 -4.41 4.45 19.25
C PRO A 140 -3.66 4.59 17.94
N ARG A 141 -4.39 4.97 16.87
CA ARG A 141 -3.84 5.24 15.55
C ARG A 141 -4.28 6.60 15.07
N LYS A 142 -3.40 7.26 14.34
CA LYS A 142 -3.68 8.52 13.68
C LYS A 142 -4.37 8.26 12.34
N GLU A 143 -5.62 8.68 12.21
CA GLU A 143 -6.41 8.59 10.99
C GLU A 143 -6.68 9.98 10.45
N PHE A 144 -6.93 10.09 9.14
CA PHE A 144 -7.14 11.36 8.46
C PHE A 144 -8.54 11.41 7.84
N PHE A 145 -9.19 12.56 7.99
CA PHE A 145 -10.54 12.81 7.50
C PHE A 145 -10.58 14.11 6.72
N TYR A 146 -11.50 14.23 5.77
CA TYR A 146 -11.83 15.52 5.19
C TYR A 146 -12.37 16.45 6.27
N GLN A 147 -11.93 17.70 6.27
CA GLN A 147 -12.35 18.68 7.27
C GLN A 147 -13.87 18.87 7.30
N GLU A 148 -14.53 18.73 6.15
CA GLU A 148 -15.98 18.79 5.98
C GLU A 148 -16.73 17.51 6.39
N ASN A 149 -16.01 16.40 6.64
CA ASN A 149 -16.58 15.10 6.97
C ASN A 149 -15.87 14.44 8.16
N VAL A 150 -15.66 15.21 9.22
CA VAL A 150 -15.04 14.66 10.44
C VAL A 150 -16.09 13.86 11.21
N PRO A 151 -15.85 12.58 11.55
CA PRO A 151 -16.77 11.81 12.37
C PRO A 151 -16.89 12.41 13.78
N PRO A 152 -18.02 12.26 14.46
CA PRO A 152 -18.16 12.64 15.87
C PRO A 152 -17.09 11.95 16.73
N ALA A 153 -16.61 12.63 17.77
CA ALA A 153 -15.52 12.13 18.63
C ALA A 153 -15.84 10.81 19.37
N ASP A 154 -17.11 10.42 19.44
CA ASP A 154 -17.63 9.30 20.22
C ASP A 154 -17.99 8.07 19.37
N VAL A 155 -17.48 7.95 18.14
CA VAL A 155 -17.71 6.74 17.34
C VAL A 155 -16.84 5.62 17.91
N GLU A 156 -17.40 4.88 18.88
CA GLU A 156 -16.94 3.52 19.13
C GLU A 156 -17.09 2.74 17.82
N SER A 157 -16.00 2.22 17.29
CA SER A 157 -16.03 1.38 16.10
C SER A 157 -16.96 0.19 16.40
N GLU A 158 -18.09 0.11 15.71
CA GLU A 158 -18.91 -1.12 15.76
C GLU A 158 -17.99 -2.31 15.44
N PRO A 159 -18.06 -3.38 16.24
CA PRO A 159 -17.31 -4.59 15.91
C PRO A 159 -17.75 -5.06 14.53
N PRO A 160 -16.83 -5.61 13.71
CA PRO A 160 -17.19 -6.14 12.41
C PRO A 160 -18.35 -7.14 12.56
N PRO A 161 -19.31 -7.17 11.61
CA PRO A 161 -20.39 -8.13 11.65
C PRO A 161 -19.80 -9.52 11.85
N GLN A 162 -20.27 -10.22 12.88
CA GLN A 162 -19.89 -11.62 13.09
C GLN A 162 -20.48 -12.38 11.90
N ASP A 163 -19.61 -13.00 11.12
CA ASP A 163 -20.04 -13.95 10.09
C ASP A 163 -20.94 -14.97 10.79
N GLU A 164 -22.23 -14.98 10.46
CA GLU A 164 -23.13 -16.03 10.93
C GLU A 164 -22.55 -17.35 10.43
N GLU A 165 -22.08 -18.15 11.38
CA GLU A 165 -21.65 -19.52 11.13
C GLU A 165 -22.72 -20.19 10.25
N SER A 166 -22.37 -20.51 9.02
CA SER A 166 -23.19 -21.34 8.16
C SER A 166 -23.40 -22.66 8.88
N ASN A 167 -24.61 -22.85 9.44
CA ASN A 167 -25.07 -24.12 9.97
C ASN A 167 -24.83 -25.20 8.89
N PRO A 168 -24.14 -26.29 9.21
CA PRO A 168 -24.09 -27.43 8.30
C PRO A 168 -25.50 -27.98 8.20
N VAL A 169 -26.03 -27.98 7.01
CA VAL A 169 -27.28 -28.66 6.68
C VAL A 169 -26.97 -30.15 6.65
N ASP A 170 -27.66 -30.93 7.48
CA ASP A 170 -27.68 -32.39 7.53
C ASP A 170 -28.03 -33.05 6.17
#